data_9fbf5bbceb6d4d8e5c4bec5e82f217cd
#
_entry.id   9fbf5bbceb6d4d8e5c4bec5e82f217cd
#
_cell.length_a   1.000
_cell.length_b   1.000
_cell.length_c   1.000
_cell.angle_alpha   90.00
_cell.angle_beta   90.00
_cell.angle_gamma   90.00
#
_symmetry.space_group_name_H-M   'P 1'
#
loop_
_entity.id
_entity.type
_entity.pdbx_description
1 polymer ?
#
loop_
_entity_poly.entity_id
_entity_poly.type
_entity_poly.pdbx_seq_one_letter_code
_entity_poly.pdbx_strand_id
1 'polypeptide(L)'
;TRFNHTHSIVAILSGLEPQRTIFEQQILNRFSMSNDSLLLVRGKVSEPQTTIQKSNITIVPNLTDLEMMIAITNAQKIIARSGYSTIMDLEVLGVLSKAELHPTPGQSEQEYLAQRLVRV
;
A
#
# COMPACT_ATOMS: atom_id res chain seq x y z
N THR A 1 12.86 10.21 11.77
CA THR A 1 12.89 9.00 11.00
C THR A 1 13.98 9.01 9.94
N ARG A 2 14.35 7.84 9.51
CA ARG A 2 15.45 7.69 8.57
C ARG A 2 15.04 7.07 7.25
N PHE A 3 13.76 6.78 7.04
CA PHE A 3 13.40 6.15 5.79
C PHE A 3 13.30 7.20 4.68
N ASN A 4 13.54 6.75 3.49
CA ASN A 4 13.45 7.57 2.29
C ASN A 4 11.98 7.68 1.88
N HIS A 5 11.49 8.90 1.70
CA HIS A 5 10.09 9.14 1.34
C HIS A 5 9.85 9.06 -0.16
N THR A 6 10.89 8.83 -0.95
CA THR A 6 10.74 8.76 -2.42
C THR A 6 10.89 7.33 -2.88
N HIS A 7 9.77 6.66 -3.05
CA HIS A 7 9.71 5.30 -3.60
C HIS A 7 8.83 5.31 -4.84
N SER A 8 9.19 4.51 -5.82
CA SER A 8 8.39 4.41 -7.04
C SER A 8 7.01 3.81 -6.74
N ILE A 9 6.96 2.85 -5.83
CA ILE A 9 5.74 2.14 -5.52
C ILE A 9 5.53 2.13 -4.02
N VAL A 10 4.31 2.46 -3.58
CA VAL A 10 3.92 2.40 -2.18
C VAL A 10 2.78 1.41 -2.05
N ALA A 11 2.99 0.37 -1.25
CA ALA A 11 1.95 -0.62 -0.95
C ALA A 11 1.44 -0.41 0.46
N ILE A 12 0.14 -0.24 0.59
CA ILE A 12 -0.49 0.01 1.88
C ILE A 12 -1.34 -1.19 2.26
N LEU A 13 -0.96 -1.85 3.34
CA LEU A 13 -1.68 -3.02 3.83
C LEU A 13 -2.70 -2.60 4.87
N SER A 14 -3.85 -3.22 4.83
CA SER A 14 -4.91 -2.96 5.80
C SER A 14 -5.83 -4.17 5.84
N GLY A 15 -6.75 -4.16 6.81
CA GLY A 15 -7.73 -5.21 6.94
C GLY A 15 -7.30 -6.28 7.92
N LEU A 16 -8.10 -7.34 7.98
CA LEU A 16 -7.95 -8.37 8.98
C LEU A 16 -7.07 -9.51 8.50
N GLU A 17 -6.48 -10.22 9.45
CA GLU A 17 -5.78 -11.44 9.16
C GLU A 17 -6.80 -12.54 8.84
N PRO A 18 -6.44 -13.54 8.03
CA PRO A 18 -5.11 -13.73 7.42
C PRO A 18 -4.94 -12.98 6.10
N GLN A 19 -5.96 -12.30 5.62
CA GLN A 19 -5.93 -11.67 4.29
C GLN A 19 -4.82 -10.63 4.17
N ARG A 20 -4.55 -9.89 5.24
CA ARG A 20 -3.49 -8.88 5.22
C ARG A 20 -2.13 -9.52 4.99
N THR A 21 -1.81 -10.60 5.69
CA THR A 21 -0.53 -11.29 5.53
C THR A 21 -0.43 -11.93 4.16
N ILE A 22 -1.51 -12.51 3.66
CA ILE A 22 -1.52 -13.11 2.32
C ILE A 22 -1.21 -12.04 1.27
N PHE A 23 -1.83 -10.89 1.40
CA PHE A 23 -1.59 -9.77 0.47
C PHE A 23 -0.14 -9.29 0.54
N GLU A 24 0.41 -9.20 1.75
CA GLU A 24 1.81 -8.83 1.92
C GLU A 24 2.72 -9.78 1.18
N GLN A 25 2.52 -11.09 1.31
CA GLN A 25 3.35 -12.08 0.64
C GLN A 25 3.23 -11.99 -0.87
N GLN A 26 2.03 -11.74 -1.37
CA GLN A 26 1.82 -11.58 -2.80
C GLN A 26 2.61 -10.38 -3.34
N ILE A 27 2.61 -9.28 -2.61
CA ILE A 27 3.34 -8.08 -3.02
C ILE A 27 4.84 -8.32 -2.96
N LEU A 28 5.32 -8.94 -1.90
CA LEU A 28 6.75 -9.22 -1.77
C LEU A 28 7.25 -10.14 -2.88
N ASN A 29 6.47 -11.17 -3.21
CA ASN A 29 6.84 -12.07 -4.31
C ASN A 29 6.86 -11.34 -5.64
N ARG A 30 5.89 -10.45 -5.86
CA ARG A 30 5.80 -9.70 -7.12
C ARG A 30 7.02 -8.82 -7.35
N PHE A 31 7.56 -8.22 -6.29
CA PHE A 31 8.63 -7.24 -6.42
C PHE A 31 10.01 -7.77 -6.04
N SER A 32 10.12 -9.05 -5.68
CA SER A 32 11.39 -9.62 -5.23
C SER A 32 12.48 -9.56 -6.30
N MET A 33 12.08 -9.62 -7.57
CA MET A 33 13.02 -9.58 -8.69
C MET A 33 12.92 -8.27 -9.47
N SER A 34 12.20 -7.31 -8.95
CA SER A 34 11.99 -6.03 -9.61
C SER A 34 13.10 -5.05 -9.26
N ASN A 35 13.32 -4.07 -10.13
CA ASN A 35 14.24 -2.96 -9.84
C ASN A 35 13.50 -1.76 -9.26
N ASP A 36 12.18 -1.82 -9.16
CA ASP A 36 11.40 -0.71 -8.61
C ASP A 36 11.61 -0.61 -7.10
N SER A 37 11.70 0.61 -6.60
CA SER A 37 11.77 0.82 -5.16
C SER A 37 10.37 0.72 -4.57
N LEU A 38 10.20 -0.17 -3.61
CA LEU A 38 8.91 -0.43 -2.98
C LEU A 38 8.95 -0.06 -1.51
N LEU A 39 7.98 0.73 -1.08
CA LEU A 39 7.74 0.98 0.33
C LEU A 39 6.47 0.24 0.72
N LEU A 40 6.60 -0.72 1.63
CA LEU A 40 5.48 -1.53 2.08
C LEU A 40 5.12 -1.13 3.51
N VAL A 41 3.91 -0.61 3.70
CA VAL A 41 3.41 -0.17 4.99
C VAL A 41 2.47 -1.23 5.52
N ARG A 42 2.85 -1.88 6.63
CA ARG A 42 2.11 -3.02 7.15
C ARG A 42 0.79 -2.67 7.82
N GLY A 43 0.68 -1.45 8.34
CA GLY A 43 -0.52 -1.05 9.05
C GLY A 43 -0.65 -1.65 10.43
N LYS A 44 0.46 -1.97 11.08
CA LYS A 44 0.48 -2.58 12.41
C LYS A 44 0.93 -1.54 13.42
N VAL A 45 -0.04 -0.96 14.14
CA VAL A 45 0.26 0.12 15.07
C VAL A 45 0.92 -0.36 16.36
N SER A 46 0.74 -1.63 16.73
CA SER A 46 1.28 -2.15 17.97
C SER A 46 2.72 -2.65 17.86
N GLU A 47 3.26 -2.71 16.65
CA GLU A 47 4.62 -3.19 16.45
C GLU A 47 5.63 -2.08 16.68
N PRO A 48 6.86 -2.45 17.08
CA PRO A 48 7.94 -1.46 17.16
C PRO A 48 8.16 -0.78 15.82
N GLN A 49 8.59 0.46 15.86
CA GLN A 49 8.86 1.25 14.66
C GLN A 49 10.21 0.81 14.08
N THR A 50 10.23 -0.39 13.52
CA THR A 50 11.44 -0.97 12.96
C THR A 50 11.30 -1.04 11.45
N THR A 51 12.26 -0.42 10.75
CA THR A 51 12.31 -0.45 9.30
C THR A 51 13.15 -1.64 8.85
N ILE A 52 12.60 -2.43 7.95
CA ILE A 52 13.32 -3.56 7.35
C ILE A 52 13.65 -3.18 5.91
N GLN A 53 14.93 -3.27 5.56
CA GLN A 53 15.38 -2.95 4.23
C GLN A 53 15.91 -4.23 3.57
N LYS A 54 15.34 -4.60 2.43
CA LYS A 54 15.77 -5.77 1.67
C LYS A 54 15.88 -5.37 0.21
N SER A 55 17.12 -5.09 -0.24
CA SER A 55 17.35 -4.74 -1.63
C SER A 55 16.50 -3.53 -2.03
N ASN A 56 15.56 -3.72 -2.94
CA ASN A 56 14.68 -2.64 -3.41
C ASN A 56 13.41 -2.44 -2.55
N ILE A 57 13.26 -3.22 -1.48
CA ILE A 57 12.02 -3.21 -0.69
C ILE A 57 12.30 -2.67 0.71
N THR A 58 11.52 -1.67 1.11
CA THR A 58 11.56 -1.10 2.47
C THR A 58 10.24 -1.43 3.14
N ILE A 59 10.29 -2.08 4.31
CA ILE A 59 9.09 -2.48 5.04
C ILE A 59 9.03 -1.72 6.35
N VAL A 60 7.91 -1.03 6.61
CA VAL A 60 7.69 -0.29 7.85
C VAL A 60 6.37 -0.75 8.48
N PRO A 61 6.26 -0.72 9.82
CA PRO A 61 5.01 -1.14 10.48
C PRO A 61 3.87 -0.17 10.20
N ASN A 62 4.15 1.13 10.26
CA ASN A 62 3.17 2.16 9.94
C ASN A 62 3.91 3.47 9.69
N LEU A 63 3.16 4.48 9.26
CA LEU A 63 3.68 5.82 9.03
C LEU A 63 2.73 6.83 9.68
N THR A 64 3.27 7.99 10.04
CA THR A 64 2.42 9.10 10.44
C THR A 64 1.61 9.59 9.23
N ASP A 65 0.56 10.35 9.49
CA ASP A 65 -0.25 10.87 8.40
C ASP A 65 0.58 11.71 7.43
N LEU A 66 1.50 12.52 7.96
CA LEU A 66 2.36 13.35 7.12
C LEU A 66 3.31 12.49 6.28
N GLU A 67 3.93 11.49 6.91
CA GLU A 67 4.83 10.59 6.18
C GLU A 67 4.09 9.84 5.09
N MET A 68 2.87 9.38 5.38
CA MET A 68 2.06 8.67 4.39
C MET A 68 1.72 9.59 3.24
N MET A 69 1.33 10.82 3.53
CA MET A 69 1.00 11.78 2.48
C MET A 69 2.19 12.04 1.57
N ILE A 70 3.38 12.21 2.14
CA ILE A 70 4.58 12.46 1.35
C ILE A 70 4.91 11.24 0.49
N ALA A 71 4.85 10.04 1.06
CA ALA A 71 5.17 8.82 0.35
C ALA A 71 4.21 8.60 -0.83
N ILE A 72 2.92 8.77 -0.59
CA ILE A 72 1.88 8.57 -1.61
C ILE A 72 2.02 9.61 -2.72
N THR A 73 2.24 10.86 -2.36
CA THR A 73 2.33 11.95 -3.34
C THR A 73 3.50 11.75 -4.29
N ASN A 74 4.62 11.24 -3.78
CA ASN A 74 5.82 11.05 -4.57
C ASN A 74 5.88 9.71 -5.30
N ALA A 75 4.99 8.78 -5.01
CA ALA A 75 5.00 7.47 -5.65
C ALA A 75 4.46 7.57 -7.07
N GLN A 76 4.94 6.69 -7.94
CA GLN A 76 4.40 6.54 -9.28
C GLN A 76 3.19 5.62 -9.30
N LYS A 77 3.13 4.67 -8.38
CA LYS A 77 2.03 3.72 -8.26
C LYS A 77 1.76 3.43 -6.79
N ILE A 78 0.49 3.27 -6.48
CA ILE A 78 0.05 2.92 -5.13
C ILE A 78 -0.70 1.59 -5.22
N ILE A 79 -0.38 0.65 -4.34
CA ILE A 79 -1.07 -0.64 -4.26
C ILE A 79 -1.79 -0.71 -2.92
N ALA A 80 -3.08 -0.98 -2.95
CA ALA A 80 -3.88 -0.99 -1.73
C ALA A 80 -5.11 -1.86 -1.89
N ARG A 81 -5.74 -2.19 -0.77
CA ARG A 81 -7.06 -2.81 -0.80
C ARG A 81 -8.10 -1.76 -1.20
N SER A 82 -9.18 -2.20 -1.85
CA SER A 82 -10.23 -1.30 -2.35
C SER A 82 -11.30 -1.02 -1.30
N GLY A 83 -10.88 -0.81 -0.04
CA GLY A 83 -11.80 -0.42 1.01
C GLY A 83 -12.24 1.02 0.85
N TYR A 84 -13.44 1.34 1.35
CA TYR A 84 -14.05 2.66 1.14
C TYR A 84 -13.18 3.78 1.70
N SER A 85 -12.66 3.62 2.92
CA SER A 85 -11.82 4.64 3.55
C SER A 85 -10.57 4.92 2.74
N THR A 86 -9.91 3.87 2.26
CA THR A 86 -8.69 4.01 1.48
C THR A 86 -8.97 4.77 0.19
N ILE A 87 -10.07 4.42 -0.49
CA ILE A 87 -10.44 5.09 -1.74
C ILE A 87 -10.71 6.56 -1.49
N MET A 88 -11.42 6.90 -0.42
CA MET A 88 -11.72 8.27 -0.09
C MET A 88 -10.45 9.07 0.18
N ASP A 89 -9.51 8.49 0.94
CA ASP A 89 -8.26 9.16 1.25
C ASP A 89 -7.45 9.42 -0.01
N LEU A 90 -7.37 8.43 -0.90
CA LEU A 90 -6.62 8.57 -2.14
C LEU A 90 -7.26 9.62 -3.06
N GLU A 91 -8.57 9.68 -3.06
CA GLU A 91 -9.28 10.67 -3.88
C GLU A 91 -9.02 12.08 -3.36
N VAL A 92 -9.08 12.27 -2.04
CA VAL A 92 -8.84 13.58 -1.42
C VAL A 92 -7.43 14.06 -1.73
N LEU A 93 -6.46 13.15 -1.74
CA LEU A 93 -5.08 13.51 -2.06
C LEU A 93 -4.82 13.66 -3.56
N GLY A 94 -5.81 13.35 -4.38
CA GLY A 94 -5.68 13.47 -5.83
C GLY A 94 -4.79 12.42 -6.47
N VAL A 95 -4.63 11.27 -5.83
CA VAL A 95 -3.72 10.24 -6.31
C VAL A 95 -4.44 8.94 -6.70
N LEU A 96 -5.76 8.94 -6.71
CA LEU A 96 -6.51 7.72 -7.00
C LEU A 96 -6.20 7.16 -8.38
N SER A 97 -5.88 8.02 -9.35
CA SER A 97 -5.63 7.59 -10.72
C SER A 97 -4.39 6.71 -10.85
N LYS A 98 -3.48 6.76 -9.89
CA LYS A 98 -2.28 5.91 -9.92
C LYS A 98 -2.36 4.74 -8.95
N ALA A 99 -3.55 4.48 -8.40
CA ALA A 99 -3.75 3.40 -7.44
C ALA A 99 -4.13 2.11 -8.15
N GLU A 100 -3.50 1.02 -7.74
CA GLU A 100 -3.86 -0.32 -8.12
C GLU A 100 -4.60 -0.91 -6.94
N LEU A 101 -5.92 -1.11 -7.08
CA LEU A 101 -6.77 -1.54 -5.98
C LEU A 101 -7.06 -3.02 -6.08
N HIS A 102 -6.90 -3.71 -4.95
CA HIS A 102 -7.10 -5.16 -4.86
C HIS A 102 -8.21 -5.45 -3.86
N PRO A 103 -9.35 -6.00 -4.30
CA PRO A 103 -10.42 -6.32 -3.36
C PRO A 103 -10.01 -7.47 -2.43
N THR A 104 -10.52 -7.43 -1.21
CA THR A 104 -10.36 -8.54 -0.30
C THR A 104 -11.30 -9.65 -0.73
N PRO A 105 -10.80 -10.89 -0.93
CA PRO A 105 -11.68 -11.99 -1.34
C PRO A 105 -12.85 -12.17 -0.35
N GLY A 106 -14.04 -12.34 -0.91
CA GLY A 106 -15.24 -12.50 -0.12
C GLY A 106 -15.92 -11.21 0.29
N GLN A 107 -15.36 -10.05 -0.05
CA GLN A 107 -15.98 -8.77 0.25
C GLN A 107 -16.43 -8.11 -1.04
N SER A 108 -17.69 -8.37 -1.40
CA SER A 108 -18.23 -7.94 -2.69
C SER A 108 -18.21 -6.43 -2.86
N GLU A 109 -18.32 -5.69 -1.77
CA GLU A 109 -18.27 -4.22 -1.83
C GLU A 109 -16.93 -3.76 -2.38
N GLN A 110 -15.84 -4.34 -1.89
CA GLN A 110 -14.50 -3.98 -2.37
C GLN A 110 -14.30 -4.39 -3.81
N GLU A 111 -14.83 -5.54 -4.20
CA GLU A 111 -14.74 -5.99 -5.58
C GLU A 111 -15.48 -5.04 -6.51
N TYR A 112 -16.65 -4.61 -6.11
CA TYR A 112 -17.44 -3.65 -6.90
C TYR A 112 -16.68 -2.34 -7.06
N LEU A 113 -16.12 -1.81 -5.98
CA LEU A 113 -15.41 -0.54 -6.02
C LEU A 113 -14.15 -0.63 -6.88
N ALA A 114 -13.44 -1.75 -6.80
CA ALA A 114 -12.25 -1.93 -7.63
C ALA A 114 -12.60 -1.92 -9.11
N GLN A 115 -13.70 -2.56 -9.50
CA GLN A 115 -14.13 -2.60 -10.89
C GLN A 115 -14.58 -1.23 -11.39
N ARG A 116 -15.19 -0.43 -10.51
CA ARG A 116 -15.74 0.86 -10.90
C ARG A 116 -14.67 1.93 -11.03
N LEU A 117 -13.67 1.91 -10.14
CA LEU A 117 -12.76 3.04 -9.97
C LEU A 117 -11.40 2.83 -10.62
N VAL A 118 -11.02 1.58 -10.87
CA VAL A 118 -9.75 1.27 -11.52
C VAL A 118 -10.03 0.72 -12.91
N ARG A 119 -9.58 1.46 -13.91
CA ARG A 119 -9.71 1.05 -15.31
C ARG A 119 -8.40 0.47 -15.74
N VAL A 120 -8.35 -0.82 -15.79
CA VAL A 120 -7.12 -1.50 -16.16
C VAL A 120 -7.25 -2.18 -17.49
#